data_93cb36b594a98c1a06962d4355d65d1e
#
_entry.id   93cb36b594a98c1a06962d4355d65d1e
#
_cell.length_a   1.000
_cell.length_b   1.000
_cell.length_c   1.000
_cell.angle_alpha   90.00
_cell.angle_beta   90.00
_cell.angle_gamma   90.00
#
_symmetry.space_group_name_H-M   'P 1'
#
loop_
_entity.id
_entity.type
_entity.pdbx_description
1 polymer ?
#
loop_
_entity_poly.entity_id
_entity_poly.type
_entity_poly.pdbx_seq_one_letter_code
_entity_poly.pdbx_strand_id
1 'polypeptide(L)'
;MMKTPLAMLTAALCMAFTLQASAQTLPDVALKDIEGNTVNTASLVGDEGPTVFCFWATWCSPCKRELNNYAELYEDWVDETGVRIVAVSIDDQRSVNRVAPYVNSVGWEYDILLDPNRDFARALNVQNVPHTFVVDGEGNVVWSHNNYADGDEYELHEELLKLAE
;
A
#
# COMPACT_ATOMS: atom_id res chain seq x y z
N MET A 1 -46.97 39.86 48.19
CA MET A 1 -46.91 39.62 46.73
C MET A 1 -45.45 39.37 46.37
N MET A 2 -45.07 38.11 46.35
CA MET A 2 -43.69 37.68 45.97
C MET A 2 -43.69 37.17 44.57
N LYS A 3 -42.88 37.81 43.68
CA LYS A 3 -42.67 37.38 42.30
C LYS A 3 -41.44 36.49 42.23
N THR A 4 -41.63 35.24 41.92
CA THR A 4 -40.54 34.28 41.60
C THR A 4 -40.01 34.51 40.19
N PRO A 5 -38.71 34.60 39.94
CA PRO A 5 -38.17 34.61 38.59
C PRO A 5 -38.02 33.19 38.04
N LEU A 6 -38.57 32.95 36.86
CA LEU A 6 -38.46 31.74 36.06
C LEU A 6 -37.06 31.63 35.47
N ALA A 7 -36.23 30.68 35.99
CA ALA A 7 -34.91 30.41 35.48
C ALA A 7 -35.05 29.61 34.18
N MET A 8 -34.72 30.23 33.02
CA MET A 8 -34.54 29.54 31.74
C MET A 8 -33.25 28.73 31.76
N LEU A 9 -33.42 27.40 31.81
CA LEU A 9 -32.30 26.45 31.64
C LEU A 9 -32.10 26.23 30.11
N THR A 10 -31.12 26.93 29.52
CA THR A 10 -30.67 26.68 28.14
C THR A 10 -29.70 25.49 28.13
N ALA A 11 -30.20 24.31 27.76
CA ALA A 11 -29.38 23.15 27.50
C ALA A 11 -28.61 23.36 26.17
N ALA A 12 -27.31 23.67 26.26
CA ALA A 12 -26.41 23.68 25.12
C ALA A 12 -26.09 22.24 24.70
N LEU A 13 -26.72 21.77 23.63
CA LEU A 13 -26.44 20.49 23.00
C LEU A 13 -25.12 20.61 22.23
N CYS A 14 -23.97 20.25 22.85
CA CYS A 14 -22.70 20.08 22.18
C CYS A 14 -22.78 18.85 21.27
N MET A 15 -23.06 19.04 19.98
CA MET A 15 -22.82 18.03 18.95
C MET A 15 -21.32 17.86 18.80
N ALA A 16 -20.76 16.79 19.39
CA ALA A 16 -19.41 16.34 19.11
C ALA A 16 -19.40 15.78 17.67
N PHE A 17 -18.90 16.58 16.73
CA PHE A 17 -18.56 16.11 15.38
C PHE A 17 -17.32 15.24 15.53
N THR A 18 -17.49 13.92 15.58
CA THR A 18 -16.38 12.97 15.42
C THR A 18 -15.94 13.04 13.96
N LEU A 19 -14.79 13.68 13.69
CA LEU A 19 -14.09 13.48 12.41
C LEU A 19 -13.71 12.00 12.35
N GLN A 20 -14.48 11.20 11.62
CA GLN A 20 -14.02 9.89 11.19
C GLN A 20 -12.97 10.15 10.10
N ALA A 21 -11.71 9.86 10.41
CA ALA A 21 -10.69 9.73 9.38
C ALA A 21 -11.15 8.61 8.44
N SER A 22 -11.54 8.96 7.21
CA SER A 22 -11.86 7.97 6.19
C SER A 22 -10.57 7.26 5.84
N ALA A 23 -10.45 5.98 6.20
CA ALA A 23 -9.34 5.15 5.72
C ALA A 23 -9.36 5.18 4.18
N GLN A 24 -8.19 5.38 3.57
CA GLN A 24 -8.08 5.33 2.12
C GLN A 24 -8.26 3.88 1.68
N THR A 25 -9.26 3.62 0.83
CA THR A 25 -9.45 2.30 0.24
C THR A 25 -8.57 2.13 -0.99
N LEU A 26 -8.13 0.89 -1.24
CA LEU A 26 -7.36 0.54 -2.42
C LEU A 26 -8.17 0.82 -3.69
N PRO A 27 -7.66 1.63 -4.63
CA PRO A 27 -8.32 1.83 -5.92
C PRO A 27 -8.28 0.55 -6.76
N ASP A 28 -9.40 0.20 -7.40
CA ASP A 28 -9.46 -0.91 -8.35
C ASP A 28 -9.03 -0.44 -9.75
N VAL A 29 -7.84 -0.88 -10.17
CA VAL A 29 -7.24 -0.51 -11.46
C VAL A 29 -6.81 -1.77 -12.19
N ALA A 30 -7.15 -1.86 -13.49
CA ALA A 30 -6.72 -2.96 -14.35
C ALA A 30 -5.30 -2.67 -14.90
N LEU A 31 -4.32 -3.46 -14.48
CA LEU A 31 -2.93 -3.38 -14.92
C LEU A 31 -2.53 -4.65 -15.68
N LYS A 32 -1.37 -4.64 -16.31
CA LYS A 32 -0.76 -5.84 -16.90
C LYS A 32 0.31 -6.39 -15.96
N ASP A 33 0.39 -7.72 -15.87
CA ASP A 33 1.58 -8.39 -15.34
C ASP A 33 2.69 -8.48 -16.40
N ILE A 34 3.82 -9.06 -16.04
CA ILE A 34 4.97 -9.22 -16.96
C ILE A 34 4.74 -10.30 -18.02
N GLU A 35 3.75 -11.17 -17.85
CA GLU A 35 3.29 -12.17 -18.83
C GLU A 35 2.25 -11.60 -19.81
N GLY A 36 1.73 -10.39 -19.55
CA GLY A 36 0.75 -9.69 -20.40
C GLY A 36 -0.71 -9.96 -20.03
N ASN A 37 -0.99 -10.68 -18.93
CA ASN A 37 -2.34 -10.85 -18.42
C ASN A 37 -2.86 -9.55 -17.80
N THR A 38 -4.17 -9.39 -17.76
CA THR A 38 -4.80 -8.27 -17.06
C THR A 38 -5.14 -8.69 -15.63
N VAL A 39 -4.67 -7.91 -14.66
CA VAL A 39 -4.90 -8.11 -13.23
C VAL A 39 -5.56 -6.85 -12.66
N ASN A 40 -6.68 -7.01 -11.97
CA ASN A 40 -7.31 -5.94 -11.22
C ASN A 40 -6.69 -5.85 -9.82
N THR A 41 -6.30 -4.67 -9.39
CA THR A 41 -5.61 -4.48 -8.11
C THR A 41 -6.45 -4.94 -6.91
N ALA A 42 -7.77 -4.76 -6.96
CA ALA A 42 -8.67 -5.25 -5.92
C ALA A 42 -8.69 -6.78 -5.80
N SER A 43 -8.38 -7.52 -6.87
CA SER A 43 -8.35 -9.00 -6.82
C SER A 43 -7.11 -9.58 -6.12
N LEU A 44 -6.14 -8.73 -5.77
CA LEU A 44 -4.92 -9.14 -5.08
C LEU A 44 -5.03 -9.05 -3.57
N VAL A 45 -6.14 -8.49 -3.07
CA VAL A 45 -6.45 -8.35 -1.65
C VAL A 45 -7.44 -9.44 -1.24
N GLY A 46 -7.26 -10.04 -0.06
CA GLY A 46 -8.14 -11.08 0.44
C GLY A 46 -7.82 -11.48 1.88
N ASP A 47 -8.49 -12.54 2.33
CA ASP A 47 -8.47 -12.99 3.73
C ASP A 47 -7.21 -13.80 4.12
N GLU A 48 -6.27 -14.04 3.19
CA GLU A 48 -5.08 -14.86 3.44
C GLU A 48 -3.99 -14.12 4.21
N GLY A 49 -4.03 -12.78 4.20
CA GLY A 49 -3.06 -11.92 4.88
C GLY A 49 -3.01 -10.52 4.26
N PRO A 50 -2.16 -9.62 4.80
CA PRO A 50 -2.01 -8.28 4.25
C PRO A 50 -1.37 -8.29 2.86
N THR A 51 -1.71 -7.30 2.04
CA THR A 51 -1.09 -7.09 0.73
C THR A 51 -0.21 -5.84 0.75
N VAL A 52 1.04 -5.97 0.32
CA VAL A 52 2.00 -4.87 0.23
C VAL A 52 2.18 -4.45 -1.22
N PHE A 53 1.85 -3.21 -1.56
CA PHE A 53 2.09 -2.63 -2.89
C PHE A 53 3.33 -1.75 -2.84
N CYS A 54 4.41 -2.15 -3.55
CA CYS A 54 5.66 -1.41 -3.63
C CYS A 54 5.79 -0.76 -5.00
N PHE A 55 5.71 0.57 -5.07
CA PHE A 55 5.93 1.31 -6.32
C PHE A 55 7.42 1.53 -6.55
N TRP A 56 7.88 1.12 -7.74
CA TRP A 56 9.29 1.12 -8.11
C TRP A 56 9.51 1.41 -9.59
N ALA A 57 10.78 1.49 -10.02
CA ALA A 57 11.16 1.54 -11.42
C ALA A 57 12.56 0.97 -11.64
N THR A 58 12.85 0.52 -12.86
CA THR A 58 14.14 -0.06 -13.22
C THR A 58 15.30 0.93 -13.09
N TRP A 59 15.04 2.23 -13.18
CA TRP A 59 16.02 3.32 -13.00
C TRP A 59 16.15 3.79 -11.55
N CYS A 60 15.31 3.29 -10.61
CA CYS A 60 15.30 3.68 -9.21
C CYS A 60 16.21 2.76 -8.38
N SER A 61 17.40 3.23 -8.04
CA SER A 61 18.36 2.43 -7.25
C SER A 61 17.89 2.12 -5.83
N PRO A 62 17.33 3.06 -5.03
CA PRO A 62 16.80 2.73 -3.71
C PRO A 62 15.64 1.75 -3.76
N CYS A 63 14.75 1.83 -4.77
CA CYS A 63 13.66 0.86 -4.94
C CYS A 63 14.17 -0.58 -5.13
N LYS A 64 15.21 -0.74 -5.94
CA LYS A 64 15.81 -2.06 -6.18
C LYS A 64 16.45 -2.62 -4.92
N ARG A 65 17.04 -1.76 -4.09
CA ARG A 65 17.61 -2.16 -2.79
C ARG A 65 16.51 -2.61 -1.84
N GLU A 66 15.44 -1.81 -1.70
CA GLU A 66 14.25 -2.14 -0.92
C GLU A 66 13.72 -3.53 -1.30
N LEU A 67 13.37 -3.73 -2.57
CA LEU A 67 12.80 -4.98 -3.03
C LEU A 67 13.77 -6.18 -2.95
N ASN A 68 15.08 -5.96 -3.08
CA ASN A 68 16.06 -7.02 -2.85
C ASN A 68 16.13 -7.41 -1.37
N ASN A 69 16.10 -6.44 -0.44
CA ASN A 69 16.09 -6.74 0.99
C ASN A 69 14.78 -7.45 1.40
N TYR A 70 13.64 -7.06 0.83
CA TYR A 70 12.40 -7.78 1.04
C TYR A 70 12.45 -9.22 0.50
N ALA A 71 13.11 -9.46 -0.63
CA ALA A 71 13.23 -10.80 -1.21
C ALA A 71 13.98 -11.78 -0.29
N GLU A 72 14.95 -11.28 0.48
CA GLU A 72 15.71 -12.10 1.43
C GLU A 72 14.87 -12.51 2.66
N LEU A 73 13.78 -11.78 2.95
CA LEU A 73 12.93 -11.98 4.12
C LEU A 73 11.52 -12.51 3.76
N TYR A 74 11.20 -12.58 2.47
CA TYR A 74 9.83 -12.77 1.99
C TYR A 74 9.25 -14.12 2.41
N GLU A 75 10.00 -15.22 2.35
CA GLU A 75 9.55 -16.55 2.75
C GLU A 75 9.15 -16.57 4.23
N ASP A 76 9.99 -15.99 5.11
CA ASP A 76 9.71 -15.89 6.54
C ASP A 76 8.46 -15.04 6.80
N TRP A 77 8.32 -13.91 6.10
CA TRP A 77 7.15 -13.02 6.25
C TRP A 77 5.85 -13.66 5.79
N VAL A 78 5.90 -14.46 4.71
CA VAL A 78 4.72 -15.24 4.25
C VAL A 78 4.32 -16.27 5.29
N ASP A 79 5.29 -16.98 5.87
CA ASP A 79 5.02 -18.01 6.89
C ASP A 79 4.44 -17.40 8.18
N GLU A 80 4.88 -16.19 8.56
CA GLU A 80 4.46 -15.51 9.78
C GLU A 80 3.13 -14.75 9.62
N THR A 81 2.87 -14.16 8.45
CA THR A 81 1.78 -13.18 8.28
C THR A 81 0.83 -13.46 7.12
N GLY A 82 1.18 -14.40 6.24
CA GLY A 82 0.44 -14.62 5.00
C GLY A 82 0.57 -13.48 3.99
N VAL A 83 1.57 -12.60 4.15
CA VAL A 83 1.71 -11.41 3.33
C VAL A 83 1.89 -11.74 1.84
N ARG A 84 1.25 -10.94 0.99
CA ARG A 84 1.48 -10.88 -0.44
C ARG A 84 2.22 -9.59 -0.80
N ILE A 85 3.34 -9.68 -1.51
CA ILE A 85 4.04 -8.50 -2.05
C ILE A 85 3.72 -8.37 -3.54
N VAL A 86 3.34 -7.15 -3.94
CA VAL A 86 3.05 -6.76 -5.32
C VAL A 86 3.96 -5.59 -5.69
N ALA A 87 4.95 -5.83 -6.55
CA ALA A 87 5.86 -4.79 -7.02
C ALA A 87 5.29 -4.13 -8.29
N VAL A 88 4.88 -2.87 -8.17
CA VAL A 88 4.24 -2.10 -9.24
C VAL A 88 5.25 -1.19 -9.92
N SER A 89 5.66 -1.53 -11.14
CA SER A 89 6.58 -0.71 -11.91
C SER A 89 5.89 0.50 -12.53
N ILE A 90 6.46 1.68 -12.30
CA ILE A 90 6.07 2.93 -12.97
C ILE A 90 6.97 3.28 -14.17
N ASP A 91 7.74 2.31 -14.69
CA ASP A 91 8.47 2.49 -15.94
C ASP A 91 7.52 2.88 -17.06
N ASP A 92 7.83 3.97 -17.76
CA ASP A 92 6.99 4.49 -18.85
C ASP A 92 7.06 3.61 -20.11
N GLN A 93 6.30 3.95 -21.15
CA GLN A 93 6.25 3.20 -22.42
C GLN A 93 7.62 2.99 -23.08
N ARG A 94 8.65 3.80 -22.75
CA ARG A 94 10.01 3.68 -23.30
C ARG A 94 10.89 2.74 -22.50
N SER A 95 10.58 2.52 -21.23
CA SER A 95 11.41 1.73 -20.29
C SER A 95 10.74 0.46 -19.78
N VAL A 96 9.41 0.32 -19.91
CA VAL A 96 8.64 -0.83 -19.39
C VAL A 96 9.18 -2.19 -19.84
N ASN A 97 9.72 -2.27 -21.06
CA ASN A 97 10.32 -3.50 -21.59
C ASN A 97 11.58 -3.96 -20.84
N ARG A 98 12.13 -3.15 -19.92
CA ARG A 98 13.27 -3.51 -19.08
C ARG A 98 12.84 -4.22 -17.80
N VAL A 99 11.56 -4.16 -17.44
CA VAL A 99 11.04 -4.68 -16.17
C VAL A 99 11.20 -6.20 -16.11
N ALA A 100 10.61 -6.95 -17.03
CA ALA A 100 10.67 -8.41 -17.02
C ALA A 100 12.11 -8.96 -17.09
N PRO A 101 13.03 -8.46 -17.95
CA PRO A 101 14.42 -8.89 -17.92
C PRO A 101 15.11 -8.62 -16.58
N TYR A 102 14.83 -7.48 -15.95
CA TYR A 102 15.41 -7.17 -14.64
C TYR A 102 14.90 -8.12 -13.56
N VAL A 103 13.58 -8.28 -13.43
CA VAL A 103 12.94 -9.17 -12.45
C VAL A 103 13.48 -10.61 -12.58
N ASN A 104 13.54 -11.13 -13.81
CA ASN A 104 14.10 -12.45 -14.08
C ASN A 104 15.58 -12.57 -13.70
N SER A 105 16.35 -11.49 -13.79
CA SER A 105 17.78 -11.50 -13.46
C SER A 105 18.06 -11.53 -11.96
N VAL A 106 17.15 -10.98 -11.14
CA VAL A 106 17.28 -10.93 -9.67
C VAL A 106 16.49 -12.02 -8.96
N GLY A 107 15.55 -12.68 -9.66
CA GLY A 107 14.79 -13.82 -9.15
C GLY A 107 13.74 -13.45 -8.10
N TRP A 108 13.10 -12.27 -8.22
CA TRP A 108 11.99 -11.91 -7.32
C TRP A 108 10.79 -12.83 -7.54
N GLU A 109 10.20 -13.31 -6.46
CA GLU A 109 9.01 -14.17 -6.45
C GLU A 109 7.70 -13.40 -6.19
N TYR A 110 7.76 -12.07 -6.24
CA TYR A 110 6.61 -11.18 -6.10
C TYR A 110 5.70 -11.20 -7.31
N ASP A 111 4.44 -10.82 -7.11
CA ASP A 111 3.60 -10.39 -8.21
C ASP A 111 4.14 -9.08 -8.80
N ILE A 112 4.32 -9.03 -10.11
CA ILE A 112 4.86 -7.86 -10.81
C ILE A 112 3.79 -7.25 -11.70
N LEU A 113 3.41 -6.00 -11.42
CA LEU A 113 2.48 -5.23 -12.25
C LEU A 113 3.18 -4.07 -12.96
N LEU A 114 2.64 -3.73 -14.12
CA LEU A 114 3.14 -2.66 -14.98
C LEU A 114 2.13 -1.52 -15.02
N ASP A 115 2.54 -0.33 -14.57
CA ASP A 115 1.73 0.89 -14.56
C ASP A 115 2.39 2.01 -15.40
N PRO A 116 2.61 1.78 -16.72
CA PRO A 116 3.37 2.70 -17.58
C PRO A 116 2.69 4.05 -17.78
N ASN A 117 1.40 4.15 -17.52
CA ASN A 117 0.62 5.38 -17.56
C ASN A 117 0.48 6.03 -16.18
N ARG A 118 0.96 5.38 -15.13
CA ARG A 118 0.81 5.81 -13.73
C ARG A 118 -0.66 5.94 -13.27
N ASP A 119 -1.55 5.09 -13.78
CA ASP A 119 -2.98 5.14 -13.43
C ASP A 119 -3.19 4.76 -11.96
N PHE A 120 -2.59 3.67 -11.51
CA PHE A 120 -2.64 3.22 -10.12
C PHE A 120 -1.81 4.12 -9.21
N ALA A 121 -0.61 4.50 -9.64
CA ALA A 121 0.25 5.43 -8.90
C ALA A 121 -0.46 6.78 -8.64
N ARG A 122 -1.19 7.33 -9.61
CA ARG A 122 -1.98 8.57 -9.43
C ARG A 122 -3.14 8.35 -8.48
N ALA A 123 -3.85 7.23 -8.58
CA ALA A 123 -4.99 6.92 -7.73
C ALA A 123 -4.60 6.82 -6.24
N LEU A 124 -3.38 6.34 -5.95
CA LEU A 124 -2.79 6.32 -4.60
C LEU A 124 -1.94 7.55 -4.26
N ASN A 125 -1.95 8.58 -5.12
CA ASN A 125 -1.18 9.83 -4.92
C ASN A 125 0.34 9.59 -4.78
N VAL A 126 0.90 8.59 -5.46
CA VAL A 126 2.33 8.33 -5.49
C VAL A 126 3.04 9.44 -6.26
N GLN A 127 3.83 10.26 -5.58
CA GLN A 127 4.59 11.36 -6.19
C GLN A 127 5.98 10.92 -6.66
N ASN A 128 6.66 10.13 -5.86
CA ASN A 128 8.01 9.60 -6.07
C ASN A 128 8.08 8.13 -5.65
N VAL A 129 9.15 7.47 -6.04
CA VAL A 129 9.45 6.08 -5.69
C VAL A 129 10.83 6.01 -5.02
N PRO A 130 11.04 5.05 -4.09
CA PRO A 130 10.10 4.01 -3.68
C PRO A 130 8.94 4.56 -2.84
N HIS A 131 7.77 3.94 -2.95
CA HIS A 131 6.62 4.22 -2.09
C HIS A 131 5.88 2.92 -1.84
N THR A 132 5.77 2.53 -0.58
CA THR A 132 5.20 1.26 -0.15
C THR A 132 3.91 1.51 0.63
N PHE A 133 2.89 0.68 0.37
CA PHE A 133 1.58 0.71 1.03
C PHE A 133 1.27 -0.68 1.56
N VAL A 134 0.74 -0.75 2.79
CA VAL A 134 0.16 -1.97 3.35
C VAL A 134 -1.35 -1.86 3.32
N VAL A 135 -1.99 -2.88 2.80
CA VAL A 135 -3.44 -2.99 2.65
C VAL A 135 -3.93 -4.21 3.41
N ASP A 136 -4.97 -4.02 4.24
CA ASP A 136 -5.61 -5.11 4.98
C ASP A 136 -6.49 -6.00 4.07
N GLY A 137 -7.02 -7.10 4.62
CA GLY A 137 -7.90 -8.03 3.90
C GLY A 137 -9.22 -7.41 3.41
N GLU A 138 -9.61 -6.27 3.95
CA GLU A 138 -10.82 -5.51 3.55
C GLU A 138 -10.53 -4.48 2.46
N GLY A 139 -9.26 -4.30 2.07
CA GLY A 139 -8.84 -3.35 1.05
C GLY A 139 -8.61 -1.93 1.58
N ASN A 140 -8.44 -1.75 2.88
CA ASN A 140 -8.08 -0.45 3.43
C ASN A 140 -6.56 -0.28 3.45
N VAL A 141 -6.08 0.89 3.04
CA VAL A 141 -4.67 1.27 3.23
C VAL A 141 -4.48 1.60 4.70
N VAL A 142 -3.72 0.77 5.40
CA VAL A 142 -3.51 0.88 6.86
C VAL A 142 -2.15 1.48 7.22
N TRP A 143 -1.19 1.41 6.31
CA TRP A 143 0.14 2.01 6.48
C TRP A 143 0.74 2.41 5.14
N SER A 144 1.62 3.39 5.13
CA SER A 144 2.41 3.74 3.96
C SER A 144 3.74 4.37 4.35
N HIS A 145 4.78 4.05 3.57
CA HIS A 145 6.13 4.59 3.73
C HIS A 145 6.66 5.11 2.39
N ASN A 146 7.22 6.31 2.42
CA ASN A 146 7.78 6.95 1.23
C ASN A 146 9.30 7.07 1.38
N ASN A 147 10.03 6.69 0.33
CA ASN A 147 11.48 6.53 0.32
C ASN A 147 11.90 5.19 0.96
N TYR A 148 13.23 4.91 0.99
CA TYR A 148 13.77 3.72 1.62
C TYR A 148 15.19 3.98 2.13
N ALA A 149 15.45 3.55 3.36
CA ALA A 149 16.76 3.42 3.97
C ALA A 149 16.94 1.99 4.52
N ASP A 150 18.16 1.50 4.57
CA ASP A 150 18.43 0.16 5.11
C ASP A 150 17.96 0.09 6.58
N GLY A 151 17.10 -0.87 6.87
CA GLY A 151 16.43 -1.03 8.17
C GLY A 151 14.92 -0.76 8.14
N ASP A 152 14.39 -0.06 7.12
CA ASP A 152 12.96 0.22 6.98
C ASP A 152 12.15 -1.07 6.73
N GLU A 153 12.78 -2.15 6.26
CA GLU A 153 12.18 -3.48 6.14
C GLU A 153 11.69 -4.05 7.48
N TYR A 154 12.35 -3.71 8.58
CA TYR A 154 11.93 -4.14 9.92
C TYR A 154 10.69 -3.39 10.38
N GLU A 155 10.56 -2.10 10.03
CA GLU A 155 9.34 -1.33 10.32
C GLU A 155 8.15 -1.91 9.54
N LEU A 156 8.34 -2.23 8.26
CA LEU A 156 7.31 -2.91 7.47
C LEU A 156 6.90 -4.23 8.12
N HIS A 157 7.86 -5.06 8.53
CA HIS A 157 7.57 -6.34 9.17
C HIS A 157 6.74 -6.18 10.46
N GLU A 158 7.07 -5.18 11.30
CA GLU A 158 6.27 -4.87 12.49
C GLU A 158 4.81 -4.50 12.16
N GLU A 159 4.59 -3.79 11.06
CA GLU A 159 3.23 -3.46 10.59
C GLU A 159 2.48 -4.71 10.08
N LEU A 160 3.17 -5.62 9.38
CA LEU A 160 2.58 -6.88 8.92
C LEU A 160 2.15 -7.78 10.08
N LEU A 161 2.98 -7.91 11.12
CA LEU A 161 2.68 -8.70 12.31
C LEU A 161 1.42 -8.20 13.04
N LYS A 162 1.18 -6.88 13.09
CA LYS A 162 -0.04 -6.31 13.70
C LYS A 162 -1.34 -6.70 12.97
N LEU A 163 -1.25 -7.05 11.69
CA LEU A 163 -2.39 -7.44 10.87
C LEU A 163 -2.62 -8.95 10.84
N ALA A 164 -1.66 -9.73 11.30
CA ALA A 164 -1.74 -11.19 11.38
C ALA A 164 -2.31 -11.70 12.73
N GLU A 165 -2.53 -10.82 13.72
CA GLU A 165 -3.16 -11.12 15.02
C GLU A 165 -4.70 -11.16 14.91
#